data_e02a5722c4250db85822e71cdd0c5e03
#
_entry.id   e02a5722c4250db85822e71cdd0c5e03
#
_cell.length_a   1.000
_cell.length_b   1.000
_cell.length_c   1.000
_cell.angle_alpha   90.00
_cell.angle_beta   90.00
_cell.angle_gamma   90.00
#
_symmetry.space_group_name_H-M   'P 1'
#
loop_
_entity.id
_entity.type
_entity.pdbx_description
1 polymer ?
#
loop_
_entity_poly.entity_id
_entity_poly.type
_entity_poly.pdbx_seq_one_letter_code
_entity_poly.pdbx_strand_id
1 'polypeptide(L)' 'MLDVLEFLVKSIVINKVDVKVEEKQEGKTKVYFVTVNSADIGAVIGKGGNTAQAIRTIVKSINSHQRIVVKFNS' A
#
# COMPACT_ATOMS: atom_id res chain seq x y z
N MET A 1 -10.20 5.60 1.76
CA MET A 1 -8.80 5.37 1.36
C MET A 1 -8.37 3.91 1.42
N LEU A 2 -8.82 3.16 2.43
CA LEU A 2 -8.55 1.73 2.48
C LEU A 2 -9.00 1.01 1.20
N ASP A 3 -10.17 1.37 0.68
CA ASP A 3 -10.72 0.75 -0.53
C ASP A 3 -9.84 1.00 -1.74
N VAL A 4 -9.32 2.21 -1.88
CA VAL A 4 -8.44 2.56 -3.01
C VAL A 4 -7.14 1.78 -2.93
N LEU A 5 -6.53 1.76 -1.75
CA LEU A 5 -5.26 1.08 -1.54
C LEU A 5 -5.41 -0.43 -1.75
N GLU A 6 -6.48 -1.02 -1.22
CA GLU A 6 -6.78 -2.43 -1.41
C GLU A 6 -6.98 -2.75 -2.89
N PHE A 7 -7.72 -1.92 -3.61
CA PHE A 7 -7.94 -2.10 -5.04
C PHE A 7 -6.63 -2.06 -5.82
N LEU A 8 -5.78 -1.08 -5.55
CA LEU A 8 -4.49 -0.94 -6.24
C LEU A 8 -3.62 -2.18 -6.01
N VAL A 9 -3.53 -2.62 -4.77
CA VAL A 9 -2.70 -3.78 -4.43
C VAL A 9 -3.26 -5.06 -5.06
N LYS A 10 -4.58 -5.27 -4.98
CA LYS A 10 -5.21 -6.44 -5.58
C LYS A 10 -5.08 -6.49 -7.09
N SER A 11 -4.90 -5.33 -7.73
CA SER A 11 -4.70 -5.27 -9.19
C SER A 11 -3.32 -5.79 -9.60
N ILE A 12 -2.39 -5.89 -8.67
CA ILE A 12 -1.00 -6.25 -8.94
C ILE A 12 -0.70 -7.70 -8.56
N VAL A 13 -1.30 -8.17 -7.46
CA VAL A 13 -0.97 -9.47 -6.89
C VAL A 13 -1.74 -10.61 -7.54
N ILE A 14 -1.19 -11.82 -7.45
CA ILE A 14 -1.85 -13.04 -7.89
C ILE A 14 -2.73 -13.58 -6.76
N ASN A 15 -2.24 -13.56 -5.53
CA ASN A 15 -2.95 -14.11 -4.36
C ASN A 15 -3.80 -13.02 -3.69
N LYS A 16 -4.90 -12.66 -4.34
CA LYS A 16 -5.75 -11.54 -3.93
C LYS A 16 -6.41 -11.72 -2.57
N VAL A 17 -6.74 -12.96 -2.22
CA VAL A 17 -7.40 -13.25 -0.94
C VAL A 17 -6.48 -12.99 0.26
N ASP A 18 -5.17 -12.97 0.03
CA ASP A 18 -4.19 -12.75 1.09
C ASP A 18 -3.88 -11.27 1.32
N VAL A 19 -4.46 -10.39 0.52
CA VAL A 19 -4.25 -8.95 0.69
C VAL A 19 -4.99 -8.46 1.92
N LYS A 20 -4.26 -7.78 2.80
CA LYS A 20 -4.82 -7.16 3.98
C LYS A 20 -4.28 -5.74 4.09
N VAL A 21 -5.16 -4.79 4.33
CA VAL A 21 -4.77 -3.40 4.54
C VAL A 21 -5.32 -2.94 5.88
N GLU A 22 -4.45 -2.44 6.73
CA GLU A 22 -4.82 -1.92 8.03
C GLU A 22 -4.44 -0.45 8.11
N GLU A 23 -5.26 0.33 8.80
CA GLU A 23 -5.05 1.76 8.99
C GLU A 23 -4.79 2.04 10.45
N LYS A 24 -3.79 2.87 10.74
CA LYS A 24 -3.46 3.26 12.10
C LYS A 24 -3.14 4.75 12.13
N GLN A 25 -3.66 5.45 13.15
CA GLN A 25 -3.36 6.85 13.34
C GLN A 25 -2.23 6.98 14.36
N GLU A 26 -1.15 7.64 13.96
CA GLU A 26 0.00 7.91 14.83
C GLU A 26 0.24 9.42 14.86
N GLY A 27 -0.30 10.10 15.89
CA GLY A 27 -0.25 11.55 15.94
C GLY A 27 -1.00 12.16 14.77
N LYS A 28 -0.32 12.96 13.97
CA LYS A 28 -0.89 13.59 12.78
C LYS A 28 -0.64 12.76 11.51
N THR A 29 -0.01 11.60 11.66
CA THR A 29 0.34 10.75 10.53
C THR A 29 -0.60 9.55 10.49
N LYS A 30 -1.14 9.27 9.31
CA LYS A 30 -1.92 8.07 9.07
C LYS A 30 -1.01 7.02 8.43
N VAL A 31 -0.94 5.85 9.04
CA VAL A 31 -0.08 4.77 8.59
C VAL A 31 -0.96 3.63 8.07
N TYR A 32 -0.68 3.21 6.84
CA TYR A 32 -1.34 2.04 6.24
C TYR A 32 -0.36 0.90 6.17
N PHE A 33 -0.76 -0.24 6.71
CA PHE A 33 0.04 -1.46 6.64
C PHE A 33 -0.58 -2.38 5.61
N VAL A 34 0.16 -2.68 4.57
CA VAL A 34 -0.29 -3.56 3.49
C VAL A 34 0.44 -4.89 3.62
N THR A 35 -0.32 -5.95 3.74
CA THR A 35 0.22 -7.31 3.80
C THR A 35 -0.23 -8.08 2.58
N VAL A 36 0.69 -8.76 1.93
CA VAL A 36 0.40 -9.62 0.77
C VAL A 36 1.07 -10.97 0.97
N ASN A 37 0.70 -11.94 0.15
CA ASN A 37 1.39 -13.23 0.12
C ASN A 37 2.87 -13.00 -0.19
N SER A 38 3.76 -13.75 0.46
CA SER A 38 5.20 -13.58 0.26
C SER A 38 5.61 -13.73 -1.20
N ALA A 39 4.90 -14.54 -1.96
CA ALA A 39 5.15 -14.71 -3.40
C ALA A 39 4.85 -13.44 -4.20
N ASP A 40 4.03 -12.54 -3.67
CA ASP A 40 3.62 -11.31 -4.34
C ASP A 40 4.41 -10.08 -3.90
N ILE A 41 5.28 -10.20 -2.90
CA ILE A 41 6.04 -9.06 -2.38
C ILE A 41 6.88 -8.41 -3.48
N GLY A 42 7.55 -9.21 -4.29
CA GLY A 42 8.38 -8.69 -5.38
C GLY A 42 7.59 -7.87 -6.38
N ALA A 43 6.38 -8.32 -6.73
CA ALA A 43 5.52 -7.59 -7.66
C ALA A 43 5.03 -6.27 -7.07
N VAL A 44 4.70 -6.26 -5.79
CA VAL A 44 4.18 -5.06 -5.11
C VAL A 44 5.28 -4.01 -4.93
N ILE A 45 6.50 -4.43 -4.62
CA ILE A 45 7.63 -3.51 -4.52
C ILE A 45 8.04 -3.03 -5.91
N GLY A 46 8.11 -3.97 -6.87
CA GLY A 46 8.50 -3.66 -8.23
C GLY A 46 9.99 -3.46 -8.38
N LYS A 47 10.43 -3.36 -9.63
CA LYS A 47 11.83 -3.19 -9.96
C LYS A 47 12.34 -1.84 -9.42
N GLY A 48 13.36 -1.91 -8.57
CA GLY A 48 13.92 -0.70 -7.95
C GLY A 48 12.96 0.03 -7.03
N GLY A 49 11.90 -0.64 -6.57
CA GLY A 49 10.90 -0.04 -5.69
C GLY A 49 9.86 0.82 -6.41
N ASN A 50 9.83 0.80 -7.74
CA ASN A 50 8.99 1.70 -8.53
C ASN A 50 7.49 1.50 -8.32
N THR A 51 7.02 0.27 -8.18
CA THR A 51 5.60 0.00 -8.00
C THR A 51 5.13 0.50 -6.64
N ALA A 52 5.87 0.19 -5.58
CA ALA A 52 5.54 0.66 -4.24
C ALA A 52 5.54 2.19 -4.19
N GLN A 53 6.50 2.82 -4.85
CA GLN A 53 6.59 4.28 -4.88
C GLN A 53 5.41 4.90 -5.64
N ALA A 54 4.98 4.27 -6.73
CA ALA A 54 3.82 4.73 -7.49
C ALA A 54 2.56 4.65 -6.63
N ILE A 55 2.38 3.56 -5.90
CA ILE A 55 1.23 3.41 -4.99
C ILE A 55 1.24 4.52 -3.94
N ARG A 56 2.39 4.78 -3.33
CA ARG A 56 2.53 5.86 -2.33
C ARG A 56 2.18 7.22 -2.91
N THR A 57 2.63 7.49 -4.12
CA THR A 57 2.37 8.76 -4.81
C THR A 57 0.88 8.95 -5.04
N ILE A 58 0.18 7.91 -5.52
CA ILE A 58 -1.26 7.97 -5.76
C ILE A 58 -2.01 8.25 -4.46
N VAL A 59 -1.68 7.51 -3.40
CA VAL A 59 -2.36 7.66 -2.10
C VAL A 59 -2.13 9.06 -1.53
N LYS A 60 -0.90 9.56 -1.62
CA LYS A 60 -0.56 10.89 -1.11
C LYS A 60 -1.26 12.00 -1.89
N SER A 61 -1.43 11.83 -3.20
CA SER A 61 -2.08 12.85 -4.02
C SER A 61 -3.57 12.97 -3.70
N ILE A 62 -4.21 11.86 -3.32
CA ILE A 62 -5.61 11.86 -2.93
C ILE A 62 -5.79 12.50 -1.54
N ASN A 63 -4.80 12.36 -0.67
CA ASN A 63 -4.84 12.85 0.73
C ASN A 63 -3.82 13.95 0.97
N SER A 64 -3.86 15.00 0.16
CA SER A 64 -2.84 16.06 0.18
C SER A 64 -2.78 16.84 1.51
N HIS A 65 -3.84 16.80 2.32
CA HIS A 65 -3.88 17.52 3.60
C HIS A 65 -3.44 16.66 4.79
N GLN A 66 -3.14 15.40 4.55
CA GLN A 66 -2.79 14.47 5.61
C GLN A 66 -1.42 13.86 5.35
N ARG A 67 -0.61 13.73 6.40
CA ARG A 67 0.64 12.99 6.27
C ARG A 67 0.30 11.50 6.22
N ILE A 68 0.72 10.84 5.15
CA ILE A 68 0.42 9.44 4.89
C ILE A 68 1.71 8.66 4.77
N VAL A 69 1.77 7.51 5.42
CA VAL A 69 2.85 6.55 5.28
C VAL A 69 2.23 5.20 4.88
N VAL A 70 2.77 4.57 3.86
CA VAL A 70 2.34 3.25 3.43
C VAL A 70 3.51 2.29 3.61
N LYS A 71 3.29 1.24 4.40
CA LYS A 71 4.29 0.22 4.68
C LYS A 71 3.82 -1.11 4.12
N PHE A 72 4.71 -1.78 3.41
CA PHE A 72 4.46 -3.11 2.87
C PHE A 72 5.20 -4.14 3.71
N ASN A 73 4.64 -5.35 3.83
CA ASN A 73 5.32 -6.43 4.52
C ASN A 73 6.62 -6.78 3.79
N SER A 74 7.62 -7.04 4.54
CA SER A 74 8.95 -7.38 3.99
C SER A 74 9.25 -8.86 4.15
#